data_324c8e97dfbcda7a094614655e77d8e0
#
_entry.id   324c8e97dfbcda7a094614655e77d8e0
#
_cell.length_a   1.000
_cell.length_b   1.000
_cell.length_c   1.000
_cell.angle_alpha   90.00
_cell.angle_beta   90.00
_cell.angle_gamma   90.00
#
_symmetry.space_group_name_H-M   'P 1'
#
loop_
_entity.id
_entity.type
_entity.pdbx_description
1 polymer ?
#
loop_
_entity_poly.entity_id
_entity_poly.type
_entity_poly.pdbx_seq_one_letter_code
_entity_poly.pdbx_strand_id
1 'polypeptide(L)'
;MTHAEVLPVAAPGLTAVLFGLSGCLVDFGARAHQHASVLPEHAHATPGALDSLLSLQRQQIPCAWIDELPPALAQPLAASLPAWIKPTQYSATINPWPAPNACWQALMGLNVSRLDGCVLVSGEPRLLQSGLNAGLWTIGLASCGSLCGLSPSEWQALSQNERDQRRGKATLQLFGLGVHSVIDHLGELDTCLADINLRRLKGEKP
;
A
#
# COMPACT_ATOMS: atom_id res chain seq x y z
N MET A 1 11.01 47.15 -16.60
CA MET A 1 10.18 45.92 -16.59
C MET A 1 10.87 44.94 -15.68
N THR A 2 10.40 44.82 -14.44
CA THR A 2 10.93 43.88 -13.44
C THR A 2 10.36 42.52 -13.72
N HIS A 3 11.20 41.59 -14.14
CA HIS A 3 10.82 40.15 -14.20
C HIS A 3 10.53 39.69 -12.77
N ALA A 4 9.27 39.44 -12.46
CA ALA A 4 8.89 38.72 -11.26
C ALA A 4 9.46 37.28 -11.36
N GLU A 5 10.45 37.02 -10.55
CA GLU A 5 11.00 35.66 -10.38
C GLU A 5 9.89 34.80 -9.79
N VAL A 6 9.29 33.90 -10.63
CA VAL A 6 8.31 32.95 -10.18
C VAL A 6 9.07 31.92 -9.34
N LEU A 7 8.97 32.06 -8.02
CA LEU A 7 9.50 31.06 -7.09
C LEU A 7 8.88 29.71 -7.45
N PRO A 8 9.67 28.63 -7.56
CA PRO A 8 9.15 27.31 -7.83
C PRO A 8 8.16 26.91 -6.73
N VAL A 9 6.92 26.63 -7.12
CA VAL A 9 5.91 26.12 -6.19
C VAL A 9 6.46 24.80 -5.65
N ALA A 10 6.76 24.74 -4.36
CA ALA A 10 7.21 23.51 -3.73
C ALA A 10 6.16 22.41 -3.98
N ALA A 11 6.63 21.22 -4.39
CA ALA A 11 5.74 20.10 -4.61
C ALA A 11 4.89 19.85 -3.35
N PRO A 12 3.56 19.67 -3.48
CA PRO A 12 2.71 19.42 -2.34
C PRO A 12 3.15 18.10 -1.70
N GLY A 13 3.61 18.15 -0.45
CA GLY A 13 4.03 16.95 0.29
C GLY A 13 2.90 15.94 0.41
N LEU A 14 3.25 14.67 0.58
CA LEU A 14 2.27 13.63 0.93
C LEU A 14 1.66 13.94 2.29
N THR A 15 0.39 13.63 2.45
CA THR A 15 -0.32 13.86 3.71
C THR A 15 -0.28 12.62 4.62
N ALA A 16 -0.47 11.44 4.05
CA ALA A 16 -0.35 10.17 4.75
C ALA A 16 -0.21 9.01 3.75
N VAL A 17 0.39 7.89 4.19
CA VAL A 17 0.41 6.66 3.41
C VAL A 17 -0.20 5.53 4.24
N LEU A 18 -1.21 4.89 3.68
CA LEU A 18 -1.83 3.68 4.20
C LEU A 18 -1.30 2.47 3.46
N PHE A 19 -1.07 1.39 4.17
CA PHE A 19 -0.58 0.13 3.60
C PHE A 19 -1.54 -1.01 3.90
N GLY A 20 -1.72 -1.93 2.97
CA GLY A 20 -2.18 -3.27 3.33
C GLY A 20 -1.12 -3.96 4.21
N LEU A 21 -1.52 -4.83 5.13
CA LEU A 21 -0.57 -5.61 5.91
C LEU A 21 -0.13 -6.84 5.11
N SER A 22 -1.02 -7.82 4.95
CA SER A 22 -0.80 -9.07 4.22
C SER A 22 -0.71 -8.82 2.70
N GLY A 23 0.28 -9.41 2.05
CA GLY A 23 0.53 -9.20 0.61
C GLY A 23 1.02 -7.81 0.24
N CYS A 24 1.45 -7.01 1.23
CA CYS A 24 1.98 -5.66 1.02
C CYS A 24 3.22 -5.43 1.88
N LEU A 25 3.06 -5.16 3.19
CA LEU A 25 4.20 -4.97 4.09
C LEU A 25 4.86 -6.29 4.50
N VAL A 26 4.05 -7.32 4.69
CA VAL A 26 4.47 -8.68 5.08
C VAL A 26 3.66 -9.72 4.30
N ASP A 27 3.93 -11.01 4.56
CA ASP A 27 3.15 -12.13 4.00
C ASP A 27 3.09 -12.09 2.47
N PHE A 28 4.25 -12.26 1.85
CA PHE A 28 4.35 -12.32 0.38
C PHE A 28 3.36 -13.33 -0.20
N GLY A 29 2.48 -12.87 -1.10
CA GLY A 29 1.41 -13.65 -1.70
C GLY A 29 0.10 -13.68 -0.91
N ALA A 30 -0.01 -12.94 0.20
CA ALA A 30 -1.22 -12.83 1.04
C ALA A 30 -1.74 -14.19 1.52
N ARG A 31 -0.84 -15.08 1.94
CA ARG A 31 -1.16 -16.48 2.27
C ARG A 31 -1.90 -16.63 3.61
N ALA A 32 -1.70 -15.70 4.55
CA ALA A 32 -2.38 -15.74 5.85
C ALA A 32 -3.90 -15.67 5.73
N HIS A 33 -4.42 -14.96 4.73
CA HIS A 33 -5.86 -14.92 4.42
C HIS A 33 -6.41 -16.27 3.94
N GLN A 34 -5.59 -17.09 3.29
CA GLN A 34 -6.02 -18.38 2.72
C GLN A 34 -6.05 -19.50 3.77
N HIS A 35 -5.19 -19.42 4.76
CA HIS A 35 -4.95 -20.55 5.69
C HIS A 35 -5.56 -20.38 7.07
N ALA A 36 -6.14 -19.21 7.40
CA ALA A 36 -6.64 -18.86 8.74
C ALA A 36 -5.61 -19.11 9.87
N SER A 37 -4.33 -19.18 9.51
CA SER A 37 -3.21 -19.38 10.42
C SER A 37 -2.00 -18.60 9.94
N VAL A 38 -1.19 -18.14 10.88
CA VAL A 38 0.05 -17.41 10.60
C VAL A 38 1.23 -18.35 10.82
N LEU A 39 1.98 -18.61 9.76
CA LEU A 39 3.28 -19.28 9.85
C LEU A 39 4.37 -18.23 10.11
N PRO A 40 5.50 -18.58 10.74
CA PRO A 40 6.60 -17.64 10.99
C PRO A 40 7.11 -16.94 9.70
N GLU A 41 7.10 -17.64 8.57
CA GLU A 41 7.51 -17.09 7.26
C GLU A 41 6.59 -15.99 6.75
N HIS A 42 5.31 -15.98 7.13
CA HIS A 42 4.36 -14.93 6.74
C HIS A 42 4.69 -13.57 7.42
N ALA A 43 5.37 -13.57 8.57
CA ALA A 43 5.79 -12.34 9.25
C ALA A 43 7.02 -11.68 8.63
N HIS A 44 7.62 -12.27 7.58
CA HIS A 44 8.73 -11.65 6.90
C HIS A 44 8.26 -10.45 6.07
N ALA A 45 9.02 -9.35 6.18
CA ALA A 45 8.77 -8.16 5.37
C ALA A 45 8.92 -8.46 3.88
N THR A 46 8.03 -7.91 3.07
CA THR A 46 8.10 -8.03 1.60
C THR A 46 9.27 -7.21 1.05
N PRO A 47 9.72 -7.48 -0.20
CA PRO A 47 10.82 -6.73 -0.80
C PRO A 47 10.57 -5.22 -0.79
N GLY A 48 11.52 -4.47 -0.23
CA GLY A 48 11.50 -3.01 -0.13
C GLY A 48 10.62 -2.43 0.99
N ALA A 49 9.88 -3.25 1.76
CA ALA A 49 8.97 -2.75 2.77
C ALA A 49 9.66 -1.94 3.88
N LEU A 50 10.73 -2.48 4.47
CA LEU A 50 11.42 -1.80 5.57
C LEU A 50 12.14 -0.53 5.10
N ASP A 51 12.74 -0.55 3.91
CA ASP A 51 13.43 0.61 3.34
C ASP A 51 12.44 1.74 3.01
N SER A 52 11.29 1.40 2.42
CA SER A 52 10.22 2.36 2.13
C SER A 52 9.65 2.98 3.42
N LEU A 53 9.41 2.16 4.44
CA LEU A 53 8.96 2.66 5.74
C LEU A 53 10.01 3.61 6.37
N LEU A 54 11.29 3.27 6.31
CA LEU A 54 12.36 4.12 6.81
C LEU A 54 12.45 5.45 6.03
N SER A 55 12.27 5.42 4.70
CA SER A 55 12.21 6.61 3.86
C SER A 55 11.06 7.53 4.28
N LEU A 56 9.86 7.00 4.44
CA LEU A 56 8.68 7.75 4.87
C LEU A 56 8.82 8.30 6.30
N GLN A 57 9.42 7.54 7.21
CA GLN A 57 9.72 8.00 8.57
C GLN A 57 10.66 9.21 8.57
N ARG A 58 11.73 9.17 7.78
CA ARG A 58 12.67 10.31 7.63
C ARG A 58 11.99 11.55 7.07
N GLN A 59 10.99 11.38 6.21
CA GLN A 59 10.17 12.45 5.66
C GLN A 59 9.04 12.89 6.60
N GLN A 60 8.92 12.27 7.78
CA GLN A 60 7.86 12.52 8.77
C GLN A 60 6.44 12.34 8.21
N ILE A 61 6.25 11.44 7.23
CA ILE A 61 4.96 11.13 6.64
C ILE A 61 4.24 10.13 7.54
N PRO A 62 3.03 10.45 8.04
CA PRO A 62 2.25 9.53 8.87
C PRO A 62 1.88 8.27 8.09
N CYS A 63 2.08 7.10 8.71
CA CYS A 63 1.75 5.82 8.09
C CYS A 63 0.93 4.94 9.03
N ALA A 64 0.01 4.18 8.45
CA ALA A 64 -0.72 3.12 9.13
C ALA A 64 -0.86 1.90 8.22
N TRP A 65 -1.06 0.73 8.82
CA TRP A 65 -1.43 -0.45 8.06
C TRP A 65 -2.87 -0.87 8.36
N ILE A 66 -3.51 -1.50 7.39
CA ILE A 66 -4.91 -1.94 7.40
C ILE A 66 -4.95 -3.42 7.03
N ASP A 67 -5.75 -4.21 7.74
CA ASP A 67 -6.08 -5.57 7.37
C ASP A 67 -7.46 -5.98 7.88
N GLU A 68 -8.10 -6.97 7.24
CA GLU A 68 -9.34 -7.60 7.72
C GLU A 68 -9.06 -8.81 8.62
N LEU A 69 -7.80 -9.20 8.78
CA LEU A 69 -7.44 -10.29 9.70
C LEU A 69 -7.76 -9.89 11.15
N PRO A 70 -8.29 -10.84 11.95
CA PRO A 70 -8.47 -10.61 13.37
C PRO A 70 -7.14 -10.22 14.05
N PRO A 71 -7.15 -9.41 15.12
CA PRO A 71 -5.94 -8.97 15.80
C PRO A 71 -5.01 -10.11 16.23
N ALA A 72 -5.56 -11.25 16.59
CA ALA A 72 -4.81 -12.45 16.95
C ALA A 72 -3.93 -13.01 15.82
N LEU A 73 -4.29 -12.74 14.56
CA LEU A 73 -3.50 -13.13 13.39
C LEU A 73 -2.69 -11.94 12.85
N ALA A 74 -3.25 -10.74 12.84
CA ALA A 74 -2.58 -9.55 12.30
C ALA A 74 -1.37 -9.12 13.14
N GLN A 75 -1.44 -9.20 14.49
CA GLN A 75 -0.34 -8.80 15.37
C GLN A 75 0.93 -9.66 15.17
N PRO A 76 0.89 -11.00 15.13
CA PRO A 76 2.05 -11.81 14.83
C PRO A 76 2.63 -11.52 13.43
N LEU A 77 1.79 -11.25 12.42
CA LEU A 77 2.25 -10.85 11.09
C LEU A 77 3.04 -9.55 11.12
N ALA A 78 2.55 -8.56 11.86
CA ALA A 78 3.18 -7.25 11.95
C ALA A 78 4.42 -7.21 12.87
N ALA A 79 4.83 -8.33 13.48
CA ALA A 79 5.92 -8.38 14.47
C ALA A 79 7.28 -7.90 13.92
N SER A 80 7.53 -8.03 12.62
CA SER A 80 8.77 -7.57 11.97
C SER A 80 8.75 -6.08 11.59
N LEU A 81 7.60 -5.41 11.71
CA LEU A 81 7.45 -4.01 11.31
C LEU A 81 7.93 -3.06 12.41
N PRO A 82 8.43 -1.86 12.05
CA PRO A 82 8.80 -0.85 13.02
C PRO A 82 7.62 -0.42 13.91
N ALA A 83 7.86 -0.24 15.20
CA ALA A 83 6.81 0.07 16.17
C ALA A 83 6.11 1.44 15.95
N TRP A 84 6.69 2.33 15.14
CA TRP A 84 6.11 3.64 14.87
C TRP A 84 4.95 3.59 13.84
N ILE A 85 4.91 2.58 12.93
CA ILE A 85 3.77 2.44 12.04
C ILE A 85 2.55 1.94 12.81
N LYS A 86 1.44 2.65 12.68
CA LYS A 86 0.25 2.39 13.50
C LYS A 86 -0.64 1.33 12.87
N PRO A 87 -1.11 0.34 13.65
CA PRO A 87 -2.20 -0.52 13.19
C PRO A 87 -3.50 0.28 13.13
N THR A 88 -4.32 0.02 12.12
CA THR A 88 -5.72 0.45 12.16
C THR A 88 -6.48 -0.46 13.12
N GLN A 89 -7.25 0.12 14.03
CA GLN A 89 -8.04 -0.67 14.96
C GLN A 89 -9.08 -1.50 14.22
N TYR A 90 -8.98 -2.82 14.33
CA TYR A 90 -10.02 -3.72 13.86
C TYR A 90 -11.31 -3.47 14.62
N SER A 91 -12.42 -3.31 13.90
CA SER A 91 -13.76 -3.25 14.49
C SER A 91 -14.70 -4.12 13.68
N ALA A 92 -15.35 -5.08 14.34
CA ALA A 92 -16.36 -5.93 13.69
C ALA A 92 -17.61 -5.15 13.23
N THR A 93 -17.75 -3.88 13.64
CA THR A 93 -18.86 -3.01 13.22
C THR A 93 -18.57 -2.21 11.95
N ILE A 94 -17.35 -2.28 11.44
CA ILE A 94 -16.98 -1.61 10.19
C ILE A 94 -17.41 -2.47 9.01
N ASN A 95 -18.00 -1.85 8.00
CA ASN A 95 -18.30 -2.56 6.76
C ASN A 95 -17.01 -3.10 6.14
N PRO A 96 -17.00 -4.38 5.69
CA PRO A 96 -15.83 -4.98 5.09
C PRO A 96 -15.47 -4.32 3.76
N TRP A 97 -14.24 -4.54 3.30
CA TRP A 97 -13.84 -4.14 1.95
C TRP A 97 -14.82 -4.69 0.89
N PRO A 98 -15.14 -3.92 -0.15
CA PRO A 98 -14.53 -2.66 -0.61
C PRO A 98 -15.13 -1.38 -0.02
N ALA A 99 -15.83 -1.42 1.12
CA ALA A 99 -16.32 -0.20 1.76
C ALA A 99 -15.14 0.71 2.21
N PRO A 100 -15.26 2.05 2.12
CA PRO A 100 -14.15 2.98 2.41
C PRO A 100 -13.84 3.15 3.89
N ASN A 101 -14.68 2.61 4.77
CA ASN A 101 -14.68 2.85 6.21
C ASN A 101 -13.33 2.61 6.89
N ALA A 102 -12.65 1.49 6.55
CA ALA A 102 -11.34 1.16 7.12
C ALA A 102 -10.26 2.20 6.74
N CYS A 103 -10.29 2.70 5.51
CA CYS A 103 -9.39 3.76 5.07
C CYS A 103 -9.63 5.06 5.82
N TRP A 104 -10.88 5.48 5.96
CA TRP A 104 -11.23 6.70 6.72
C TRP A 104 -10.87 6.58 8.19
N GLN A 105 -11.11 5.42 8.80
CA GLN A 105 -10.74 5.17 10.19
C GLN A 105 -9.22 5.26 10.40
N ALA A 106 -8.43 4.69 9.49
CA ALA A 106 -6.97 4.79 9.52
C ALA A 106 -6.50 6.25 9.45
N LEU A 107 -7.06 7.03 8.51
CA LEU A 107 -6.72 8.45 8.37
C LEU A 107 -7.12 9.28 9.59
N MET A 108 -8.28 9.02 10.20
CA MET A 108 -8.68 9.64 11.46
C MET A 108 -7.72 9.26 12.60
N GLY A 109 -7.30 8.00 12.68
CA GLY A 109 -6.31 7.54 13.66
C GLY A 109 -4.92 8.19 13.51
N LEU A 110 -4.57 8.61 12.28
CA LEU A 110 -3.38 9.38 11.96
C LEU A 110 -3.56 10.90 12.16
N ASN A 111 -4.76 11.34 12.54
CA ASN A 111 -5.12 12.75 12.70
C ASN A 111 -4.89 13.56 11.40
N VAL A 112 -5.27 12.99 10.27
CA VAL A 112 -5.13 13.62 8.94
C VAL A 112 -6.18 14.70 8.77
N SER A 113 -5.78 15.91 8.37
CA SER A 113 -6.67 17.06 8.22
C SER A 113 -7.26 17.21 6.82
N ARG A 114 -6.73 16.50 5.81
CA ARG A 114 -7.17 16.57 4.40
C ARG A 114 -6.88 15.28 3.67
N LEU A 115 -7.71 14.94 2.68
CA LEU A 115 -7.51 13.73 1.84
C LEU A 115 -6.49 13.95 0.73
N ASP A 116 -6.28 15.21 0.31
CA ASP A 116 -5.28 15.52 -0.70
C ASP A 116 -3.90 15.03 -0.27
N GLY A 117 -3.25 14.22 -1.11
CA GLY A 117 -1.96 13.62 -0.84
C GLY A 117 -1.99 12.40 0.08
N CYS A 118 -3.17 11.84 0.37
CA CYS A 118 -3.30 10.52 0.99
C CYS A 118 -3.21 9.42 -0.05
N VAL A 119 -2.40 8.41 0.22
CA VAL A 119 -2.12 7.30 -0.70
C VAL A 119 -2.42 5.98 0.01
N LEU A 120 -3.04 5.03 -0.68
CA LEU A 120 -3.14 3.63 -0.26
C LEU A 120 -2.28 2.75 -1.15
N VAL A 121 -1.45 1.91 -0.53
CA VAL A 121 -0.61 0.93 -1.21
C VAL A 121 -1.03 -0.47 -0.78
N SER A 122 -1.35 -1.36 -1.70
CA SER A 122 -1.79 -2.72 -1.37
C SER A 122 -1.59 -3.70 -2.51
N GLY A 123 -1.40 -4.98 -2.18
CA GLY A 123 -1.50 -6.09 -3.11
C GLY A 123 -2.88 -6.76 -3.11
N GLU A 124 -3.83 -6.27 -2.30
CA GLU A 124 -5.18 -6.83 -2.18
C GLU A 124 -6.19 -6.01 -2.98
N PRO A 125 -6.82 -6.59 -4.03
CA PRO A 125 -7.75 -5.87 -4.91
C PRO A 125 -8.93 -5.23 -4.18
N ARG A 126 -9.52 -5.92 -3.18
CA ARG A 126 -10.66 -5.40 -2.43
C ARG A 126 -10.29 -4.19 -1.57
N LEU A 127 -9.09 -4.19 -0.98
CA LEU A 127 -8.58 -3.04 -0.23
C LEU A 127 -8.27 -1.86 -1.16
N LEU A 128 -7.70 -2.12 -2.34
CA LEU A 128 -7.49 -1.07 -3.35
C LEU A 128 -8.81 -0.42 -3.79
N GLN A 129 -9.84 -1.23 -4.01
CA GLN A 129 -11.19 -0.71 -4.30
C GLN A 129 -11.75 0.10 -3.12
N SER A 130 -11.45 -0.29 -1.86
CA SER A 130 -11.78 0.50 -0.67
C SER A 130 -11.10 1.88 -0.69
N GLY A 131 -9.83 1.94 -1.10
CA GLY A 131 -9.09 3.19 -1.27
C GLY A 131 -9.66 4.09 -2.35
N LEU A 132 -10.03 3.53 -3.51
CA LEU A 132 -10.71 4.25 -4.58
C LEU A 132 -12.05 4.83 -4.10
N ASN A 133 -12.85 4.02 -3.42
CA ASN A 133 -14.13 4.44 -2.83
C ASN A 133 -13.94 5.51 -1.73
N ALA A 134 -12.78 5.53 -1.08
CA ALA A 134 -12.42 6.54 -0.08
C ALA A 134 -11.90 7.86 -0.69
N GLY A 135 -11.66 7.92 -2.00
CA GLY A 135 -11.10 9.08 -2.69
C GLY A 135 -9.59 9.24 -2.46
N LEU A 136 -8.86 8.13 -2.37
CA LEU A 136 -7.41 8.11 -2.16
C LEU A 136 -6.66 7.80 -3.46
N TRP A 137 -5.45 8.31 -3.58
CA TRP A 137 -4.50 7.77 -4.55
C TRP A 137 -4.20 6.31 -4.21
N THR A 138 -4.20 5.44 -5.20
CA THR A 138 -4.02 3.99 -4.99
C THR A 138 -2.86 3.46 -5.82
N ILE A 139 -2.01 2.66 -5.17
CA ILE A 139 -0.87 1.98 -5.78
C ILE A 139 -1.06 0.47 -5.56
N GLY A 140 -1.17 -0.27 -6.65
CA GLY A 140 -1.25 -1.72 -6.63
C GLY A 140 0.12 -2.39 -6.64
N LEU A 141 0.27 -3.53 -5.93
CA LEU A 141 1.49 -4.35 -5.93
C LEU A 141 1.26 -5.61 -6.77
N ALA A 142 2.00 -5.74 -7.86
CA ALA A 142 1.78 -6.82 -8.82
C ALA A 142 2.42 -8.15 -8.41
N SER A 143 3.56 -8.13 -7.69
CA SER A 143 4.32 -9.37 -7.43
C SER A 143 4.01 -10.03 -6.09
N CYS A 144 3.78 -9.24 -5.03
CA CYS A 144 3.65 -9.76 -3.67
C CYS A 144 2.22 -9.84 -3.15
N GLY A 145 1.23 -9.43 -3.94
CA GLY A 145 -0.18 -9.43 -3.56
C GLY A 145 -0.89 -10.77 -3.80
N SER A 146 -2.16 -10.80 -3.42
CA SER A 146 -3.03 -11.99 -3.53
C SER A 146 -3.25 -12.47 -4.96
N LEU A 147 -3.12 -11.59 -5.97
CA LEU A 147 -3.26 -11.97 -7.39
C LEU A 147 -2.15 -12.90 -7.88
N CYS A 148 -0.94 -12.81 -7.34
CA CYS A 148 0.12 -13.79 -7.56
C CYS A 148 -0.03 -15.01 -6.63
N GLY A 149 -0.38 -14.80 -5.36
CA GLY A 149 -0.75 -15.83 -4.39
C GLY A 149 0.33 -16.88 -4.09
N LEU A 150 1.61 -16.62 -4.42
CA LEU A 150 2.72 -17.53 -4.26
C LEU A 150 3.55 -17.18 -3.02
N SER A 151 4.12 -18.19 -2.37
CA SER A 151 5.15 -17.96 -1.35
C SER A 151 6.44 -17.41 -1.98
N PRO A 152 7.36 -16.81 -1.17
CA PRO A 152 8.65 -16.37 -1.69
C PRO A 152 9.45 -17.47 -2.40
N SER A 153 9.43 -18.69 -1.86
CA SER A 153 10.12 -19.85 -2.45
C SER A 153 9.51 -20.28 -3.78
N GLU A 154 8.17 -20.36 -3.85
CA GLU A 154 7.46 -20.66 -5.10
C GLU A 154 7.73 -19.57 -6.15
N TRP A 155 7.72 -18.29 -5.77
CA TRP A 155 8.05 -17.19 -6.66
C TRP A 155 9.48 -17.28 -7.20
N GLN A 156 10.45 -17.60 -6.33
CA GLN A 156 11.85 -17.75 -6.72
C GLN A 156 12.10 -18.97 -7.62
N ALA A 157 11.31 -20.04 -7.47
CA ALA A 157 11.40 -21.24 -8.30
C ALA A 157 10.89 -21.04 -9.73
N LEU A 158 10.09 -20.00 -9.99
CA LEU A 158 9.60 -19.69 -11.33
C LEU A 158 10.73 -19.19 -12.23
N SER A 159 10.68 -19.54 -13.52
CA SER A 159 11.48 -18.91 -14.55
C SER A 159 11.15 -17.41 -14.69
N GLN A 160 12.06 -16.64 -15.27
CA GLN A 160 11.82 -15.21 -15.50
C GLN A 160 10.55 -14.99 -16.34
N ASN A 161 10.33 -15.78 -17.39
CA ASN A 161 9.16 -15.67 -18.25
C ASN A 161 7.85 -15.92 -17.50
N GLU A 162 7.81 -16.94 -16.62
CA GLU A 162 6.63 -17.23 -15.79
C GLU A 162 6.34 -16.10 -14.79
N ARG A 163 7.40 -15.53 -14.17
CA ARG A 163 7.27 -14.36 -13.30
C ARG A 163 6.69 -13.16 -14.07
N ASP A 164 7.22 -12.88 -15.26
CA ASP A 164 6.78 -11.77 -16.10
C ASP A 164 5.33 -11.93 -16.55
N GLN A 165 4.91 -13.15 -16.90
CA GLN A 165 3.52 -13.44 -17.26
C GLN A 165 2.56 -13.25 -16.08
N ARG A 166 2.90 -13.75 -14.89
CA ARG A 166 2.07 -13.59 -13.68
C ARG A 166 1.96 -12.13 -13.28
N ARG A 167 3.09 -11.43 -13.24
CA ARG A 167 3.16 -10.01 -12.95
C ARG A 167 2.36 -9.19 -13.95
N GLY A 168 2.51 -9.43 -15.25
CA GLY A 168 1.75 -8.75 -16.30
C GLY A 168 0.24 -8.97 -16.15
N LYS A 169 -0.18 -10.20 -15.83
CA LYS A 169 -1.60 -10.50 -15.55
C LYS A 169 -2.12 -9.74 -14.33
N ALA A 170 -1.37 -9.74 -13.23
CA ALA A 170 -1.74 -9.00 -12.03
C ALA A 170 -1.82 -7.49 -12.30
N THR A 171 -0.84 -6.93 -13.03
CA THR A 171 -0.82 -5.52 -13.44
C THR A 171 -2.06 -5.13 -14.23
N LEU A 172 -2.46 -5.93 -15.23
CA LEU A 172 -3.66 -5.67 -16.02
C LEU A 172 -4.94 -5.72 -15.17
N GLN A 173 -5.02 -6.68 -14.23
CA GLN A 173 -6.17 -6.78 -13.33
C GLN A 173 -6.25 -5.57 -12.39
N LEU A 174 -5.12 -5.12 -11.84
CA LEU A 174 -5.05 -3.96 -10.96
C LEU A 174 -5.44 -2.68 -11.70
N PHE A 175 -4.90 -2.42 -12.90
CA PHE A 175 -5.34 -1.28 -13.70
C PHE A 175 -6.82 -1.38 -14.10
N GLY A 176 -7.33 -2.58 -14.33
CA GLY A 176 -8.76 -2.81 -14.58
C GLY A 176 -9.68 -2.42 -13.43
N LEU A 177 -9.17 -2.35 -12.18
CA LEU A 177 -9.89 -1.82 -11.02
C LEU A 177 -9.93 -0.29 -11.00
N GLY A 178 -9.08 0.39 -11.77
CA GLY A 178 -8.96 1.84 -11.77
C GLY A 178 -7.89 2.38 -10.83
N VAL A 179 -6.93 1.56 -10.36
CA VAL A 179 -5.82 2.06 -9.53
C VAL A 179 -4.95 3.05 -10.30
N HIS A 180 -4.39 4.03 -9.60
CA HIS A 180 -3.67 5.15 -10.20
C HIS A 180 -2.26 4.79 -10.66
N SER A 181 -1.65 3.79 -10.03
CA SER A 181 -0.33 3.24 -10.38
C SER A 181 -0.22 1.79 -9.97
N VAL A 182 0.63 1.04 -10.66
CA VAL A 182 1.00 -0.33 -10.30
C VAL A 182 2.52 -0.44 -10.30
N ILE A 183 3.06 -0.98 -9.23
CA ILE A 183 4.49 -1.28 -9.08
C ILE A 183 4.66 -2.77 -8.78
N ASP A 184 5.84 -3.31 -8.97
CA ASP A 184 6.08 -4.72 -8.73
C ASP A 184 6.18 -5.03 -7.22
N HIS A 185 6.93 -4.22 -6.49
CA HIS A 185 7.15 -4.35 -5.05
C HIS A 185 7.48 -2.98 -4.43
N LEU A 186 7.52 -2.92 -3.10
CA LEU A 186 7.70 -1.66 -2.38
C LEU A 186 9.06 -0.97 -2.62
N GLY A 187 10.06 -1.65 -3.15
CA GLY A 187 11.33 -1.01 -3.54
C GLY A 187 11.19 0.07 -4.62
N GLU A 188 10.05 0.11 -5.34
CA GLU A 188 9.76 1.13 -6.36
C GLU A 188 8.87 2.27 -5.82
N LEU A 189 8.50 2.21 -4.54
CA LEU A 189 7.50 3.10 -3.97
C LEU A 189 7.90 4.57 -4.02
N ASP A 190 9.14 4.92 -3.68
CA ASP A 190 9.59 6.32 -3.64
C ASP A 190 9.46 6.99 -5.01
N THR A 191 9.82 6.28 -6.09
CA THR A 191 9.66 6.78 -7.47
C THR A 191 8.20 6.97 -7.83
N CYS A 192 7.34 6.01 -7.45
CA CYS A 192 5.90 6.09 -7.71
C CYS A 192 5.23 7.23 -6.95
N LEU A 193 5.61 7.46 -5.68
CA LEU A 193 5.11 8.58 -4.88
C LEU A 193 5.55 9.94 -5.45
N ALA A 194 6.76 10.02 -5.99
CA ALA A 194 7.23 11.22 -6.69
C ALA A 194 6.39 11.52 -7.93
N ASP A 195 6.03 10.50 -8.72
CA ASP A 195 5.14 10.66 -9.89
C ASP A 195 3.74 11.15 -9.46
N ILE A 196 3.14 10.55 -8.43
CA ILE A 196 1.86 11.01 -7.88
C ILE A 196 1.94 12.49 -7.47
N ASN A 197 3.02 12.91 -6.82
CA ASN A 197 3.20 14.31 -6.45
C ASN A 197 3.28 15.24 -7.67
N LEU A 198 3.95 14.81 -8.75
CA LEU A 198 3.98 15.56 -10.01
C LEU A 198 2.60 15.67 -10.65
N ARG A 199 1.80 14.60 -10.64
CA ARG A 199 0.43 14.60 -11.13
C ARG A 199 -0.45 15.55 -10.31
N ARG A 200 -0.32 15.57 -8.99
CA ARG A 200 -1.01 16.50 -8.09
C ARG A 200 -0.63 17.96 -8.37
N LEU A 201 0.64 18.25 -8.66
CA LEU A 201 1.09 19.60 -9.10
C LEU A 201 0.40 20.06 -10.37
N LYS A 202 0.04 19.14 -11.27
CA LYS A 202 -0.72 19.43 -12.49
C LYS A 202 -2.22 19.56 -12.25
N GLY A 203 -2.68 19.41 -11.00
CA GLY A 203 -4.10 19.50 -10.63
C GLY A 203 -4.88 18.19 -10.79
N GLU A 204 -4.21 17.06 -11.05
CA GLU A 204 -4.87 15.75 -11.07
C GLU A 204 -5.35 15.38 -9.66
N LYS A 205 -6.46 14.66 -9.61
CA LYS A 205 -7.08 14.14 -8.36
C LYS A 205 -7.27 12.64 -8.47
N PRO A 206 -7.34 11.92 -7.31
CA PRO A 206 -7.67 10.50 -7.31
C PRO A 206 -9.08 10.21 -7.82
#